data_4bf8fed068d283cf516d7cb111d05b33
#
_entry.id   4bf8fed068d283cf516d7cb111d05b33
#
_cell.length_a   1.000
_cell.length_b   1.000
_cell.length_c   1.000
_cell.angle_alpha   90.00
_cell.angle_beta   90.00
_cell.angle_gamma   90.00
#
_symmetry.space_group_name_H-M   'P 1'
#
loop_
_entity.id
_entity.type
_entity.pdbx_description
1 polymer ?
#
loop_
_entity_poly.entity_id
_entity_poly.type
_entity_poly.pdbx_seq_one_letter_code
_entity_poly.pdbx_strand_id
1 'polypeptide(L)'
;PVQMDEQGISVELIKKANAQIAHISPTHHFPTGITMPVNRRYELLAWANESSDRYIIEDDYDSEFRMNGHPIPPILSIDACEKVIYINTFSKSLTSTIRISYMVLPEHLANEFYRRLSFYSCTVSTFEQYTLARFISEGYFEKHINRMRLHYGRKRQSVLSSIKGCFTEKECRVIENDSGLHFIIQFDTNLPDKTVEELLLKKGIKLQAITYFNLSKPKEDRHQFIINYSNIDADRIMEKLLIIKDTIL
;
A
#
# COMPACT_ATOMS: atom_id res chain seq x y z
N PRO A 1 13.37 11.82 -0.74
CA PRO A 1 12.89 10.80 0.16
C PRO A 1 13.25 11.14 1.60
N VAL A 2 12.35 10.81 2.53
CA VAL A 2 12.52 11.04 3.96
C VAL A 2 12.43 9.70 4.66
N GLN A 3 13.27 9.47 5.67
CA GLN A 3 13.22 8.24 6.46
C GLN A 3 11.91 8.13 7.24
N MET A 4 11.48 6.90 7.42
CA MET A 4 10.30 6.54 8.20
C MET A 4 10.69 5.86 9.50
N ASP A 5 9.86 6.03 10.50
CA ASP A 5 9.87 5.28 11.75
C ASP A 5 8.74 4.22 11.77
N GLU A 6 8.47 3.63 12.92
CA GLU A 6 7.41 2.63 13.10
C GLU A 6 5.99 3.20 12.92
N GLN A 7 5.84 4.52 12.90
CA GLN A 7 4.57 5.22 12.72
C GLN A 7 4.41 5.82 11.31
N GLY A 8 5.38 5.62 10.43
CA GLY A 8 5.39 6.14 9.07
C GLY A 8 6.37 7.29 8.90
N ILE A 9 6.05 8.24 8.01
CA ILE A 9 6.94 9.36 7.70
C ILE A 9 7.17 10.26 8.92
N SER A 10 8.44 10.63 9.16
CA SER A 10 8.83 11.53 10.25
C SER A 10 8.56 12.99 9.88
N VAL A 11 7.69 13.67 10.62
CA VAL A 11 7.36 15.09 10.41
C VAL A 11 8.58 15.99 10.67
N GLU A 12 9.42 15.63 11.64
CA GLU A 12 10.66 16.37 11.91
C GLU A 12 11.60 16.36 10.69
N LEU A 13 11.74 15.19 10.04
CA LEU A 13 12.57 15.06 8.85
C LEU A 13 11.97 15.76 7.63
N ILE A 14 10.64 15.80 7.50
CA ILE A 14 9.98 16.60 6.47
C ILE A 14 10.29 18.09 6.66
N LYS A 15 10.24 18.59 7.90
CA LYS A 15 10.59 19.97 8.23
C LYS A 15 12.07 20.26 7.90
N LYS A 16 12.99 19.38 8.30
CA LYS A 16 14.42 19.50 7.98
C LYS A 16 14.70 19.50 6.47
N ALA A 17 13.92 18.74 5.71
CA ALA A 17 14.02 18.70 4.25
C ALA A 17 13.40 19.93 3.56
N ASN A 18 12.79 20.84 4.32
CA ASN A 18 12.04 21.99 3.79
C ASN A 18 11.04 21.59 2.70
N ALA A 19 10.35 20.48 2.90
CA ALA A 19 9.40 19.95 1.92
C ALA A 19 8.14 20.82 1.84
N GLN A 20 7.61 20.97 0.62
CA GLN A 20 6.31 21.61 0.39
C GLN A 20 5.21 20.57 0.20
N ILE A 21 5.56 19.38 -0.30
CA ILE A 21 4.59 18.31 -0.57
C ILE A 21 5.06 17.04 0.13
N ALA A 22 4.16 16.40 0.88
CA ALA A 22 4.34 15.08 1.45
C ALA A 22 3.43 14.08 0.72
N HIS A 23 4.02 13.14 -0.05
CA HIS A 23 3.29 12.04 -0.67
C HIS A 23 3.38 10.81 0.23
N ILE A 24 2.23 10.31 0.68
CA ILE A 24 2.13 9.25 1.70
C ILE A 24 0.98 8.29 1.41
N SER A 25 1.09 7.07 1.93
CA SER A 25 0.01 6.07 1.94
C SER A 25 -0.30 5.69 3.40
N PRO A 26 -1.10 6.50 4.12
CA PRO A 26 -1.23 6.39 5.57
C PRO A 26 -2.03 5.19 6.04
N THR A 27 -2.87 4.61 5.18
CA THR A 27 -3.73 3.48 5.50
C THR A 27 -2.96 2.16 5.43
N HIS A 28 -2.06 2.05 4.45
CA HIS A 28 -1.24 0.87 4.23
C HIS A 28 0.00 1.24 3.39
N HIS A 29 1.09 1.61 4.07
CA HIS A 29 2.29 2.06 3.37
C HIS A 29 2.96 0.94 2.58
N PHE A 30 3.20 1.16 1.29
CA PHE A 30 4.01 0.25 0.49
C PHE A 30 5.49 0.67 0.53
N PRO A 31 6.43 -0.25 0.78
CA PRO A 31 6.27 -1.69 0.96
C PRO A 31 6.13 -2.15 2.41
N THR A 32 6.24 -1.27 3.41
CA THR A 32 6.41 -1.62 4.82
C THR A 32 5.16 -2.19 5.50
N GLY A 33 3.98 -1.99 4.90
CA GLY A 33 2.70 -2.35 5.51
C GLY A 33 2.30 -1.46 6.69
N ILE A 34 3.08 -0.44 7.05
CA ILE A 34 2.79 0.43 8.20
C ILE A 34 1.46 1.14 7.99
N THR A 35 0.61 1.07 9.01
CA THR A 35 -0.59 1.90 9.14
C THR A 35 -0.28 3.08 10.02
N MET A 36 -0.41 4.29 9.49
CA MET A 36 -0.10 5.51 10.21
C MET A 36 -1.11 5.76 11.33
N PRO A 37 -0.68 5.92 12.59
CA PRO A 37 -1.58 6.20 13.70
C PRO A 37 -2.17 7.60 13.62
N VAL A 38 -3.32 7.80 14.26
CA VAL A 38 -4.08 9.05 14.21
C VAL A 38 -3.25 10.26 14.66
N ASN A 39 -2.43 10.12 15.69
CA ASN A 39 -1.58 11.22 16.17
C ASN A 39 -0.62 11.71 15.08
N ARG A 40 0.02 10.82 14.33
CA ARG A 40 0.93 11.17 13.24
C ARG A 40 0.18 11.86 12.09
N ARG A 41 -1.08 11.50 11.85
CA ARG A 41 -1.92 12.18 10.85
C ARG A 41 -2.20 13.64 11.24
N TYR A 42 -2.50 13.90 12.52
CA TYR A 42 -2.65 15.27 13.03
C TYR A 42 -1.33 16.06 12.99
N GLU A 43 -0.19 15.42 13.30
CA GLU A 43 1.12 16.08 13.18
C GLU A 43 1.41 16.51 11.73
N LEU A 44 1.05 15.68 10.74
CA LEU A 44 1.19 16.01 9.32
C LEU A 44 0.25 17.14 8.89
N LEU A 45 -1.00 17.12 9.33
CA LEU A 45 -1.93 18.22 9.08
C LEU A 45 -1.44 19.53 9.71
N ALA A 46 -0.94 19.48 10.95
CA ALA A 46 -0.34 20.63 11.59
C ALA A 46 0.84 21.18 10.80
N TRP A 47 1.75 20.29 10.32
CA TRP A 47 2.85 20.68 9.44
C TRP A 47 2.36 21.33 8.14
N ALA A 48 1.34 20.79 7.49
CA ALA A 48 0.81 21.36 6.27
C ALA A 48 0.18 22.75 6.50
N ASN A 49 -0.45 22.94 7.66
CA ASN A 49 -1.09 24.22 8.04
C ASN A 49 -0.10 25.32 8.41
N GLU A 50 1.18 25.01 8.67
CA GLU A 50 2.21 26.02 8.95
C GLU A 50 2.52 26.92 7.74
N SER A 51 2.14 26.54 6.50
CA SER A 51 2.37 27.33 5.28
C SER A 51 1.27 27.13 4.25
N SER A 52 0.96 28.18 3.48
CA SER A 52 -0.01 28.16 2.39
C SER A 52 0.38 27.17 1.30
N ASP A 53 1.70 26.99 1.06
CA ASP A 53 2.23 26.22 -0.06
C ASP A 53 2.53 24.75 0.27
N ARG A 54 2.13 24.30 1.47
CA ARG A 54 2.30 22.91 1.87
C ARG A 54 1.04 22.10 1.65
N TYR A 55 1.21 20.92 1.08
CA TYR A 55 0.12 19.96 0.84
C TYR A 55 0.54 18.54 1.17
N ILE A 56 -0.46 17.71 1.46
CA ILE A 56 -0.33 16.26 1.65
C ILE A 56 -1.01 15.60 0.45
N ILE A 57 -0.29 14.74 -0.27
CA ILE A 57 -0.88 13.82 -1.25
C ILE A 57 -1.09 12.49 -0.52
N GLU A 58 -2.35 12.16 -0.27
CA GLU A 58 -2.76 10.90 0.35
C GLU A 58 -3.08 9.89 -0.75
N ASP A 59 -2.20 8.91 -0.91
CA ASP A 59 -2.34 7.82 -1.90
C ASP A 59 -2.92 6.58 -1.21
N ASP A 60 -4.21 6.36 -1.43
CA ASP A 60 -5.01 5.36 -0.74
C ASP A 60 -5.43 4.24 -1.72
N TYR A 61 -4.48 3.38 -2.08
CA TYR A 61 -4.62 2.45 -3.19
C TYR A 61 -5.29 1.11 -2.86
N ASP A 62 -5.42 0.72 -1.58
CA ASP A 62 -5.96 -0.59 -1.17
C ASP A 62 -6.71 -0.59 0.18
N SER A 63 -7.17 0.57 0.66
CA SER A 63 -7.88 0.72 1.94
C SER A 63 -9.20 -0.05 2.02
N GLU A 64 -9.81 -0.35 0.88
CA GLU A 64 -11.00 -1.20 0.83
C GLU A 64 -10.75 -2.60 1.38
N PHE A 65 -9.48 -3.07 1.40
CA PHE A 65 -9.08 -4.42 1.82
C PHE A 65 -8.55 -4.48 3.26
N ARG A 66 -9.24 -3.83 4.18
CA ARG A 66 -9.02 -4.10 5.60
C ARG A 66 -9.78 -5.36 6.01
N MET A 67 -9.02 -6.35 6.52
CA MET A 67 -9.58 -7.68 6.80
C MET A 67 -10.26 -7.76 8.17
N ASN A 68 -9.74 -7.00 9.15
CA ASN A 68 -10.29 -6.96 10.50
C ASN A 68 -10.53 -5.50 10.94
N GLY A 69 -11.59 -5.29 11.72
CA GLY A 69 -11.94 -3.99 12.29
C GLY A 69 -12.65 -3.05 11.30
N HIS A 70 -12.88 -1.82 11.76
CA HIS A 70 -13.52 -0.77 10.96
C HIS A 70 -12.52 -0.18 9.96
N PRO A 71 -13.01 0.34 8.80
CA PRO A 71 -12.18 1.13 7.90
C PRO A 71 -11.49 2.27 8.65
N ILE A 72 -10.23 2.52 8.30
CA ILE A 72 -9.51 3.66 8.85
C ILE A 72 -9.88 4.88 8.02
N PRO A 73 -10.45 5.95 8.62
CA PRO A 73 -10.77 7.15 7.88
C PRO A 73 -9.51 7.75 7.23
N PRO A 74 -9.58 8.27 6.00
CA PRO A 74 -8.46 8.96 5.38
C PRO A 74 -8.13 10.26 6.12
N ILE A 75 -6.90 10.78 5.91
CA ILE A 75 -6.51 12.11 6.44
C ILE A 75 -7.44 13.19 5.89
N LEU A 76 -7.86 13.06 4.63
CA LEU A 76 -8.86 13.95 4.02
C LEU A 76 -10.10 14.14 4.90
N SER A 77 -10.57 13.08 5.59
CA SER A 77 -11.80 13.16 6.40
C SER A 77 -11.67 14.03 7.67
N ILE A 78 -10.45 14.33 8.09
CA ILE A 78 -10.14 15.17 9.26
C ILE A 78 -9.45 16.48 8.88
N ASP A 79 -9.30 16.75 7.58
CA ASP A 79 -8.71 17.99 7.05
C ASP A 79 -9.74 19.10 7.03
N ALA A 80 -9.61 20.05 7.94
CA ALA A 80 -10.47 21.24 8.01
C ALA A 80 -9.90 22.46 7.25
N CYS A 81 -8.67 22.36 6.72
CA CYS A 81 -7.92 23.48 6.16
C CYS A 81 -7.57 23.32 4.67
N GLU A 82 -8.17 22.36 4.00
CA GLU A 82 -7.98 22.12 2.57
C GLU A 82 -6.50 21.90 2.18
N LYS A 83 -5.81 21.03 2.93
CA LYS A 83 -4.39 20.70 2.71
C LYS A 83 -4.17 19.33 2.11
N VAL A 84 -5.20 18.50 1.99
CA VAL A 84 -5.08 17.12 1.52
C VAL A 84 -5.59 16.96 0.10
N ILE A 85 -4.74 16.44 -0.76
CA ILE A 85 -5.08 15.94 -2.10
C ILE A 85 -5.20 14.43 -1.96
N TYR A 86 -6.41 13.89 -2.08
CA TYR A 86 -6.66 12.46 -1.96
C TYR A 86 -6.66 11.79 -3.32
N ILE A 87 -5.94 10.67 -3.44
CA ILE A 87 -5.86 9.88 -4.67
C ILE A 87 -6.23 8.43 -4.35
N ASN A 88 -7.07 7.83 -5.17
CA ASN A 88 -7.38 6.40 -5.10
C ASN A 88 -7.55 5.80 -6.51
N THR A 89 -7.53 4.47 -6.61
CA THR A 89 -7.60 3.74 -7.87
C THR A 89 -8.56 2.55 -7.82
N PHE A 90 -9.32 2.36 -8.88
CA PHE A 90 -10.15 1.17 -9.05
C PHE A 90 -9.35 -0.06 -9.54
N SER A 91 -8.06 0.10 -9.85
CA SER A 91 -7.20 -0.97 -10.35
C SER A 91 -6.99 -2.12 -9.35
N LYS A 92 -7.10 -1.85 -8.05
CA LYS A 92 -6.99 -2.86 -6.99
C LYS A 92 -8.36 -3.37 -6.56
N SER A 93 -9.34 -2.49 -6.49
CA SER A 93 -10.67 -2.80 -6.01
C SER A 93 -11.57 -3.50 -7.06
N LEU A 94 -11.35 -3.27 -8.35
CA LEU A 94 -12.09 -3.93 -9.44
C LEU A 94 -11.17 -4.86 -10.25
N THR A 95 -10.42 -4.29 -11.18
CA THR A 95 -9.48 -5.05 -12.03
C THR A 95 -8.34 -4.17 -12.49
N SER A 96 -7.14 -4.74 -12.62
CA SER A 96 -5.96 -4.02 -13.11
C SER A 96 -6.11 -3.46 -14.53
N THR A 97 -7.04 -3.98 -15.31
CA THR A 97 -7.29 -3.57 -16.70
C THR A 97 -8.16 -2.32 -16.82
N ILE A 98 -8.94 -1.96 -15.80
CA ILE A 98 -9.84 -0.81 -15.85
C ILE A 98 -9.09 0.51 -15.97
N ARG A 99 -7.90 0.62 -15.39
CA ARG A 99 -7.02 1.79 -15.46
C ARG A 99 -7.66 3.14 -15.10
N ILE A 100 -8.62 3.12 -14.19
CA ILE A 100 -9.30 4.31 -13.66
C ILE A 100 -8.78 4.61 -12.26
N SER A 101 -8.38 5.85 -12.05
CA SER A 101 -8.10 6.44 -10.75
C SER A 101 -8.85 7.77 -10.63
N TYR A 102 -9.02 8.24 -9.42
CA TYR A 102 -9.66 9.53 -9.15
C TYR A 102 -8.88 10.31 -8.11
N MET A 103 -9.09 11.62 -8.14
CA MET A 103 -8.45 12.56 -7.24
C MET A 103 -9.52 13.48 -6.65
N VAL A 104 -9.46 13.68 -5.35
CA VAL A 104 -10.28 14.69 -4.64
C VAL A 104 -9.35 15.84 -4.28
N LEU A 105 -9.61 16.99 -4.87
CA LEU A 105 -8.84 18.21 -4.67
C LEU A 105 -9.52 19.14 -3.66
N PRO A 106 -8.76 19.88 -2.87
CA PRO A 106 -9.25 21.11 -2.22
C PRO A 106 -9.95 22.01 -3.24
N GLU A 107 -11.00 22.73 -2.80
CA GLU A 107 -11.83 23.51 -3.71
C GLU A 107 -11.01 24.56 -4.52
N HIS A 108 -10.11 25.26 -3.84
CA HIS A 108 -9.25 26.24 -4.49
C HIS A 108 -8.31 25.61 -5.55
N LEU A 109 -7.79 24.38 -5.30
CA LEU A 109 -6.98 23.66 -6.28
C LEU A 109 -7.83 23.08 -7.42
N ALA A 110 -9.06 22.66 -7.15
CA ALA A 110 -9.99 22.22 -8.19
C ALA A 110 -10.30 23.37 -9.17
N ASN A 111 -10.57 24.58 -8.64
CA ASN A 111 -10.80 25.77 -9.44
C ASN A 111 -9.57 26.12 -10.31
N GLU A 112 -8.36 26.04 -9.74
CA GLU A 112 -7.13 26.27 -10.47
C GLU A 112 -6.86 25.19 -11.53
N PHE A 113 -7.16 23.93 -11.22
CA PHE A 113 -7.06 22.81 -12.15
C PHE A 113 -7.95 23.06 -13.38
N TYR A 114 -9.22 23.41 -13.19
CA TYR A 114 -10.12 23.71 -14.31
C TYR A 114 -9.69 24.95 -15.08
N ARG A 115 -9.21 25.97 -14.40
CA ARG A 115 -8.72 27.19 -15.06
C ARG A 115 -7.52 26.95 -15.97
N ARG A 116 -6.56 26.11 -15.55
CA ARG A 116 -5.32 25.84 -16.27
C ARG A 116 -5.40 24.68 -17.23
N LEU A 117 -6.18 23.66 -16.91
CA LEU A 117 -6.17 22.38 -17.60
C LEU A 117 -7.52 22.05 -18.29
N SER A 118 -8.43 23.01 -18.43
CA SER A 118 -9.72 22.82 -19.09
C SER A 118 -9.62 22.37 -20.56
N PHE A 119 -8.48 22.60 -21.20
CA PHE A 119 -8.19 22.12 -22.55
C PHE A 119 -7.84 20.62 -22.61
N TYR A 120 -7.57 20.00 -21.48
CA TYR A 120 -7.29 18.57 -21.39
C TYR A 120 -8.61 17.77 -21.32
N SER A 121 -8.79 16.86 -22.26
CA SER A 121 -9.87 15.88 -22.17
C SER A 121 -9.52 14.79 -21.14
N CYS A 122 -10.54 14.32 -20.41
CA CYS A 122 -10.36 13.15 -19.54
C CYS A 122 -9.93 11.93 -20.38
N THR A 123 -8.88 11.24 -19.94
CA THR A 123 -8.36 10.06 -20.64
C THR A 123 -9.23 8.81 -20.45
N VAL A 124 -10.14 8.82 -19.47
CA VAL A 124 -11.12 7.76 -19.26
C VAL A 124 -12.29 7.96 -20.20
N SER A 125 -12.64 6.93 -20.97
CA SER A 125 -13.75 7.02 -21.91
C SER A 125 -15.09 7.31 -21.20
N THR A 126 -15.96 8.07 -21.83
CA THR A 126 -17.29 8.40 -21.28
C THR A 126 -18.11 7.14 -21.00
N PHE A 127 -17.97 6.11 -21.83
CA PHE A 127 -18.63 4.82 -21.61
C PHE A 127 -18.18 4.16 -20.28
N GLU A 128 -16.89 4.13 -20.00
CA GLU A 128 -16.35 3.57 -18.76
C GLU A 128 -16.76 4.41 -17.56
N GLN A 129 -16.76 5.74 -17.68
CA GLN A 129 -17.21 6.63 -16.61
C GLN A 129 -18.67 6.36 -16.24
N TYR A 130 -19.59 6.30 -17.21
CA TYR A 130 -21.01 6.02 -16.96
C TYR A 130 -21.23 4.59 -16.43
N THR A 131 -20.50 3.62 -16.96
CA THR A 131 -20.59 2.24 -16.49
C THR A 131 -20.17 2.13 -15.02
N LEU A 132 -19.05 2.77 -14.66
CA LEU A 132 -18.56 2.78 -13.29
C LEU A 132 -19.51 3.55 -12.37
N ALA A 133 -20.00 4.70 -12.78
CA ALA A 133 -20.97 5.49 -12.02
C ALA A 133 -22.23 4.68 -11.71
N ARG A 134 -22.76 3.97 -12.71
CA ARG A 134 -23.93 3.09 -12.55
C ARG A 134 -23.62 1.91 -11.63
N PHE A 135 -22.45 1.28 -11.80
CA PHE A 135 -22.01 0.17 -10.96
C PHE A 135 -21.91 0.56 -9.48
N ILE A 136 -21.49 1.79 -9.20
CA ILE A 136 -21.44 2.35 -7.84
C ILE A 136 -22.86 2.68 -7.34
N SER A 137 -23.63 3.45 -8.11
CA SER A 137 -24.94 3.96 -7.68
C SER A 137 -26.00 2.86 -7.46
N GLU A 138 -25.90 1.74 -8.18
CA GLU A 138 -26.77 0.57 -8.01
C GLU A 138 -26.28 -0.37 -6.88
N GLY A 139 -25.20 -0.03 -6.14
CA GLY A 139 -24.67 -0.78 -5.02
C GLY A 139 -23.89 -2.06 -5.41
N TYR A 140 -23.60 -2.26 -6.69
CA TYR A 140 -22.82 -3.42 -7.14
C TYR A 140 -21.36 -3.34 -6.70
N PHE A 141 -20.79 -2.14 -6.65
CA PHE A 141 -19.43 -1.92 -6.18
C PHE A 141 -19.27 -2.39 -4.74
N GLU A 142 -20.15 -1.96 -3.84
CA GLU A 142 -20.10 -2.35 -2.43
C GLU A 142 -20.24 -3.88 -2.26
N LYS A 143 -21.19 -4.49 -2.95
CA LYS A 143 -21.37 -5.95 -2.96
C LYS A 143 -20.12 -6.67 -3.46
N HIS A 144 -19.45 -6.11 -4.48
CA HIS A 144 -18.20 -6.66 -5.02
C HIS A 144 -17.09 -6.57 -3.98
N ILE A 145 -16.87 -5.40 -3.37
CA ILE A 145 -15.85 -5.21 -2.34
C ILE A 145 -16.04 -6.16 -1.16
N ASN A 146 -17.28 -6.33 -0.69
CA ASN A 146 -17.57 -7.25 0.41
C ASN A 146 -17.23 -8.71 0.06
N ARG A 147 -17.52 -9.16 -1.16
CA ARG A 147 -17.10 -10.48 -1.64
C ARG A 147 -15.58 -10.61 -1.73
N MET A 148 -14.91 -9.60 -2.24
CA MET A 148 -13.45 -9.60 -2.36
C MET A 148 -12.75 -9.60 -1.00
N ARG A 149 -13.26 -8.86 -0.02
CA ARG A 149 -12.78 -8.92 1.37
C ARG A 149 -12.84 -10.33 1.95
N LEU A 150 -13.97 -11.01 1.78
CA LEU A 150 -14.12 -12.40 2.23
C LEU A 150 -13.15 -13.34 1.50
N HIS A 151 -13.02 -13.19 0.18
CA HIS A 151 -12.11 -13.99 -0.63
C HIS A 151 -10.65 -13.79 -0.19
N TYR A 152 -10.20 -12.55 -0.12
CA TYR A 152 -8.82 -12.23 0.28
C TYR A 152 -8.55 -12.54 1.75
N GLY A 153 -9.52 -12.39 2.62
CA GLY A 153 -9.41 -12.80 4.02
C GLY A 153 -9.15 -14.30 4.17
N ARG A 154 -9.90 -15.14 3.45
CA ARG A 154 -9.68 -16.61 3.43
C ARG A 154 -8.31 -16.95 2.84
N LYS A 155 -7.96 -16.32 1.73
CA LYS A 155 -6.67 -16.53 1.06
C LYS A 155 -5.48 -16.15 1.96
N ARG A 156 -5.56 -15.00 2.63
CA ARG A 156 -4.57 -14.56 3.62
C ARG A 156 -4.41 -15.60 4.74
N GLN A 157 -5.50 -16.06 5.34
CA GLN A 157 -5.45 -17.07 6.39
C GLN A 157 -4.82 -18.39 5.91
N SER A 158 -5.14 -18.84 4.70
CA SER A 158 -4.53 -20.02 4.10
C SER A 158 -3.01 -19.85 3.95
N VAL A 159 -2.55 -18.71 3.41
CA VAL A 159 -1.12 -18.43 3.24
C VAL A 159 -0.40 -18.36 4.58
N LEU A 160 -0.97 -17.67 5.57
CA LEU A 160 -0.40 -17.58 6.93
C LEU A 160 -0.31 -18.94 7.62
N SER A 161 -1.35 -19.77 7.48
CA SER A 161 -1.36 -21.13 8.02
C SER A 161 -0.28 -22.01 7.37
N SER A 162 -0.10 -21.89 6.05
CA SER A 162 0.95 -22.59 5.33
C SER A 162 2.36 -22.16 5.75
N ILE A 163 2.58 -20.86 5.97
CA ILE A 163 3.85 -20.34 6.49
C ILE A 163 4.12 -20.92 7.88
N LYS A 164 3.16 -20.88 8.80
CA LYS A 164 3.26 -21.44 10.14
C LYS A 164 3.48 -22.97 10.15
N GLY A 165 2.94 -23.68 9.16
CA GLY A 165 3.14 -25.12 8.99
C GLY A 165 4.50 -25.49 8.40
N CYS A 166 5.13 -24.57 7.66
CA CYS A 166 6.41 -24.82 6.98
C CYS A 166 7.62 -24.38 7.81
N PHE A 167 7.50 -23.25 8.52
CA PHE A 167 8.61 -22.62 9.26
C PHE A 167 8.34 -22.58 10.76
N THR A 168 9.40 -22.70 11.55
CA THR A 168 9.39 -22.35 12.96
C THR A 168 9.45 -20.82 13.15
N GLU A 169 9.07 -20.33 14.32
CA GLU A 169 9.12 -18.89 14.64
C GLU A 169 10.55 -18.32 14.63
N LYS A 170 11.57 -19.16 14.77
CA LYS A 170 12.98 -18.77 14.65
C LYS A 170 13.40 -18.64 13.20
N GLU A 171 12.94 -19.53 12.33
CA GLU A 171 13.31 -19.53 10.89
C GLU A 171 12.62 -18.40 10.12
N CYS A 172 11.40 -18.06 10.52
CA CYS A 172 10.56 -17.12 9.77
C CYS A 172 9.60 -16.37 10.68
N ARG A 173 9.60 -15.06 10.53
CA ARG A 173 8.66 -14.16 11.19
C ARG A 173 7.78 -13.45 10.18
N VAL A 174 6.48 -13.45 10.38
CA VAL A 174 5.53 -12.65 9.58
C VAL A 174 5.34 -11.30 10.27
N ILE A 175 5.51 -10.22 9.50
CA ILE A 175 5.27 -8.84 9.91
C ILE A 175 4.05 -8.38 9.12
N GLU A 176 2.92 -8.25 9.80
CA GLU A 176 1.66 -7.90 9.15
C GLU A 176 0.87 -6.89 9.99
N ASN A 177 0.07 -6.12 9.26
CA ASN A 177 -1.03 -5.33 9.79
C ASN A 177 -2.30 -5.78 9.05
N ASP A 178 -3.45 -5.84 9.69
CA ASP A 178 -4.70 -6.36 9.11
C ASP A 178 -5.26 -5.55 7.90
N SER A 179 -4.39 -4.92 7.15
CA SER A 179 -4.71 -4.02 6.03
C SER A 179 -4.00 -4.44 4.75
N GLY A 180 -4.63 -4.15 3.60
CA GLY A 180 -4.07 -4.29 2.28
C GLY A 180 -3.90 -5.73 1.80
N LEU A 181 -3.22 -5.88 0.66
CA LEU A 181 -3.10 -7.15 -0.06
C LEU A 181 -1.69 -7.76 0.00
N HIS A 182 -0.82 -7.23 0.86
CA HIS A 182 0.52 -7.77 1.09
C HIS A 182 0.88 -7.72 2.59
N PHE A 183 1.85 -8.51 2.94
CA PHE A 183 2.56 -8.45 4.22
C PHE A 183 4.04 -8.74 4.01
N ILE A 184 4.84 -8.58 5.06
CA ILE A 184 6.27 -8.84 5.01
C ILE A 184 6.56 -10.14 5.72
N ILE A 185 7.47 -10.92 5.13
CA ILE A 185 8.07 -12.09 5.74
C ILE A 185 9.55 -11.82 5.99
N GLN A 186 10.03 -12.16 7.17
CA GLN A 186 11.43 -12.05 7.55
C GLN A 186 11.99 -13.45 7.78
N PHE A 187 13.09 -13.77 7.11
CA PHE A 187 13.79 -15.05 7.26
C PHE A 187 15.04 -14.88 8.12
N ASP A 188 15.35 -15.90 8.92
CA ASP A 188 16.62 -16.01 9.65
C ASP A 188 17.64 -16.69 8.73
N THR A 189 18.31 -15.92 7.88
CA THR A 189 19.29 -16.40 6.92
C THR A 189 20.55 -15.53 6.95
N ASN A 190 21.69 -16.13 6.63
CA ASN A 190 22.96 -15.42 6.48
C ASN A 190 23.22 -14.94 5.04
N LEU A 191 22.31 -15.24 4.11
CA LEU A 191 22.47 -14.86 2.71
C LEU A 191 22.07 -13.40 2.51
N PRO A 192 22.83 -12.60 1.74
CA PRO A 192 22.41 -11.25 1.37
C PRO A 192 21.05 -11.26 0.63
N ASP A 193 20.24 -10.22 0.86
CA ASP A 193 18.90 -10.09 0.28
C ASP A 193 18.89 -10.33 -1.24
N LYS A 194 19.86 -9.76 -1.95
CA LYS A 194 19.99 -9.93 -3.40
C LYS A 194 20.30 -11.38 -3.79
N THR A 195 21.13 -12.07 -3.02
CA THR A 195 21.45 -13.48 -3.26
C THR A 195 20.21 -14.36 -3.08
N VAL A 196 19.40 -14.10 -2.06
CA VAL A 196 18.10 -14.76 -1.83
C VAL A 196 17.19 -14.58 -3.04
N GLU A 197 17.02 -13.34 -3.52
CA GLU A 197 16.19 -13.05 -4.70
C GLU A 197 16.67 -13.84 -5.95
N GLU A 198 17.98 -13.84 -6.21
CA GLU A 198 18.57 -14.53 -7.37
C GLU A 198 18.41 -16.05 -7.30
N LEU A 199 18.65 -16.66 -6.14
CA LEU A 199 18.51 -18.10 -5.92
C LEU A 199 17.06 -18.56 -6.10
N LEU A 200 16.12 -17.83 -5.49
CA LEU A 200 14.69 -18.13 -5.59
C LEU A 200 14.15 -17.92 -7.01
N LEU A 201 14.64 -16.90 -7.71
CA LEU A 201 14.25 -16.65 -9.10
C LEU A 201 14.66 -17.82 -10.01
N LYS A 202 15.84 -18.42 -9.81
CA LYS A 202 16.27 -19.64 -10.54
C LYS A 202 15.36 -20.84 -10.29
N LYS A 203 14.65 -20.86 -9.15
CA LYS A 203 13.64 -21.86 -8.80
C LYS A 203 12.21 -21.46 -9.25
N GLY A 204 12.08 -20.38 -10.02
CA GLY A 204 10.79 -19.88 -10.50
C GLY A 204 9.96 -19.18 -9.42
N ILE A 205 10.58 -18.70 -8.34
CA ILE A 205 9.94 -17.96 -7.27
C ILE A 205 10.47 -16.52 -7.30
N LYS A 206 9.57 -15.56 -7.62
CA LYS A 206 9.90 -14.14 -7.58
C LYS A 206 9.53 -13.59 -6.21
N LEU A 207 10.54 -13.30 -5.40
CA LEU A 207 10.42 -12.64 -4.11
C LEU A 207 11.18 -11.32 -4.19
N GLN A 208 10.70 -10.27 -3.53
CA GLN A 208 11.33 -8.95 -3.57
C GLN A 208 11.65 -8.46 -2.16
N ALA A 209 12.91 -8.13 -1.93
CA ALA A 209 13.37 -7.61 -0.65
C ALA A 209 12.93 -6.16 -0.45
N ILE A 210 12.64 -5.81 0.80
CA ILE A 210 12.30 -4.43 1.20
C ILE A 210 13.46 -3.46 0.94
N THR A 211 14.69 -3.94 1.03
CA THR A 211 15.91 -3.17 0.77
C THR A 211 15.98 -2.60 -0.64
N TYR A 212 15.24 -3.19 -1.61
CA TYR A 212 15.11 -2.62 -2.95
C TYR A 212 14.54 -1.19 -2.92
N PHE A 213 13.60 -0.92 -2.01
CA PHE A 213 12.92 0.36 -1.87
C PHE A 213 13.66 1.36 -0.98
N ASN A 214 14.72 0.92 -0.30
CA ASN A 214 15.55 1.80 0.50
C ASN A 214 16.50 2.60 -0.40
N LEU A 215 16.33 3.93 -0.43
CA LEU A 215 17.18 4.83 -1.20
C LEU A 215 18.43 5.28 -0.42
N SER A 216 18.52 4.98 0.86
CA SER A 216 19.70 5.26 1.70
C SER A 216 20.85 4.31 1.36
N LYS A 217 22.09 4.80 1.47
CA LYS A 217 23.32 4.00 1.32
C LYS A 217 24.15 4.09 2.60
N PRO A 218 24.81 3.00 3.08
CA PRO A 218 24.75 1.66 2.53
C PRO A 218 23.37 0.98 2.74
N LYS A 219 23.01 0.06 1.86
CA LYS A 219 21.82 -0.77 2.03
C LYS A 219 22.21 -1.93 2.95
N GLU A 220 21.61 -1.97 4.13
CA GLU A 220 21.77 -3.11 5.05
C GLU A 220 20.72 -4.17 4.71
N ASP A 221 21.17 -5.43 4.64
CA ASP A 221 20.27 -6.57 4.47
C ASP A 221 19.35 -6.68 5.69
N ARG A 222 18.06 -6.77 5.43
CA ARG A 222 17.04 -6.91 6.48
C ARG A 222 16.41 -8.28 6.50
N HIS A 223 16.67 -9.09 5.48
CA HIS A 223 16.06 -10.41 5.24
C HIS A 223 14.53 -10.35 5.25
N GLN A 224 13.99 -9.20 4.86
CA GLN A 224 12.57 -8.89 4.81
C GLN A 224 12.09 -8.82 3.37
N PHE A 225 11.07 -9.62 3.06
CA PHE A 225 10.57 -9.78 1.70
C PHE A 225 9.05 -9.57 1.65
N ILE A 226 8.57 -9.04 0.52
CA ILE A 226 7.16 -8.69 0.32
C ILE A 226 6.41 -9.91 -0.20
N ILE A 227 5.35 -10.30 0.49
CA ILE A 227 4.39 -11.32 0.06
C ILE A 227 3.09 -10.63 -0.37
N ASN A 228 2.87 -10.52 -1.68
CA ASN A 228 1.58 -10.09 -2.21
C ASN A 228 0.66 -11.31 -2.37
N TYR A 229 -0.19 -11.53 -1.38
CA TYR A 229 -1.03 -12.73 -1.35
C TYR A 229 -2.22 -12.69 -2.31
N SER A 230 -2.55 -11.54 -2.89
CA SER A 230 -3.66 -11.44 -3.86
C SER A 230 -3.45 -12.34 -5.09
N ASN A 231 -2.20 -12.48 -5.52
CA ASN A 231 -1.82 -13.23 -6.73
C ASN A 231 -1.28 -14.65 -6.45
N ILE A 232 -1.20 -15.07 -5.18
CA ILE A 232 -0.71 -16.40 -4.82
C ILE A 232 -1.78 -17.45 -5.11
N ASP A 233 -1.38 -18.57 -5.69
CA ASP A 233 -2.16 -19.78 -5.77
C ASP A 233 -2.08 -20.50 -4.40
N ALA A 234 -3.19 -20.51 -3.67
CA ALA A 234 -3.26 -21.06 -2.32
C ALA A 234 -3.00 -22.58 -2.29
N ASP A 235 -3.31 -23.30 -3.37
CA ASP A 235 -3.14 -24.76 -3.45
C ASP A 235 -1.67 -25.14 -3.66
N ARG A 236 -0.87 -24.24 -4.22
CA ARG A 236 0.55 -24.45 -4.51
C ARG A 236 1.49 -23.78 -3.51
N ILE A 237 0.97 -23.04 -2.55
CA ILE A 237 1.81 -22.23 -1.65
C ILE A 237 2.76 -23.10 -0.82
N MET A 238 2.30 -24.23 -0.31
CA MET A 238 3.12 -25.14 0.52
C MET A 238 4.33 -25.66 -0.24
N GLU A 239 4.17 -26.09 -1.50
CA GLU A 239 5.27 -26.50 -2.37
C GLU A 239 6.33 -25.40 -2.50
N LYS A 240 5.88 -24.17 -2.72
CA LYS A 240 6.78 -23.02 -2.89
C LYS A 240 7.50 -22.64 -1.59
N LEU A 241 6.82 -22.73 -0.46
CA LEU A 241 7.42 -22.45 0.85
C LEU A 241 8.50 -23.48 1.21
N LEU A 242 8.31 -24.77 0.89
CA LEU A 242 9.33 -25.81 1.06
C LEU A 242 10.57 -25.50 0.18
N ILE A 243 10.36 -25.13 -1.09
CA ILE A 243 11.48 -24.73 -1.96
C ILE A 243 12.23 -23.53 -1.38
N ILE A 244 11.52 -22.54 -0.85
CA ILE A 244 12.14 -21.38 -0.17
C ILE A 244 12.98 -21.87 0.99
N LYS A 245 12.40 -22.67 1.88
CA LYS A 245 13.09 -23.19 3.07
C LYS A 245 14.39 -23.91 2.70
N ASP A 246 14.32 -24.87 1.80
CA ASP A 246 15.48 -25.66 1.37
C ASP A 246 16.54 -24.85 0.62
N THR A 247 16.19 -23.63 0.14
CA THR A 247 17.12 -22.82 -0.66
C THR A 247 17.89 -21.80 0.18
N ILE A 248 17.27 -21.27 1.26
CA ILE A 248 17.79 -20.11 1.97
C ILE A 248 18.08 -20.34 3.46
N LEU A 249 17.62 -21.44 4.03
CA LEU A 249 17.88 -21.85 5.41
C LEU A 249 18.77 -23.09 5.45
#